data_b33d1268ccc0c8b9a3f5f394bd279730
#
_entry.id   b33d1268ccc0c8b9a3f5f394bd279730
#
_cell.length_a   1.000
_cell.length_b   1.000
_cell.length_c   1.000
_cell.angle_alpha   90.00
_cell.angle_beta   90.00
_cell.angle_gamma   90.00
#
_symmetry.space_group_name_H-M   'P 1'
#
loop_
_entity.id
_entity.type
_entity.pdbx_description
1 polymer ?
#
loop_
_entity_poly.entity_id
_entity_poly.type
_entity_poly.pdbx_seq_one_letter_code
_entity_poly.pdbx_strand_id
1 'polypeptide(L)'
;MSSPTKQLAIVRYGDPVLRIPAQKVGRVTAEVRQLVEQMVETMRAAGGVGRAANQIGVSQRLAVIEVEGEVTVLVDPEIVRTEGSELCDEGCLSLPRLYGLVERPIRTVVKARDLSGKRITLEGEGLLARALCHELDHLNGKLFIDSADKSTFYWLLGHDDDGQPITQPTNLDDALRVFIAAGKAHG
;
A
#
# COMPACT_ATOMS: atom_id res chain seq x y z
N MET A 1 -1.34 21.13 23.29
CA MET A 1 -1.88 19.79 23.04
C MET A 1 -2.37 19.81 21.60
N SER A 2 -1.66 19.14 20.67
CA SER A 2 -2.13 19.04 19.28
C SER A 2 -3.41 18.20 19.24
N SER A 3 -4.44 18.68 18.55
CA SER A 3 -5.66 17.91 18.31
C SER A 3 -5.28 16.59 17.65
N PRO A 4 -5.95 15.47 17.98
CA PRO A 4 -5.66 14.18 17.35
C PRO A 4 -5.82 14.32 15.83
N THR A 5 -4.82 13.88 15.08
CA THR A 5 -4.86 13.89 13.63
C THR A 5 -5.99 12.98 13.17
N LYS A 6 -6.88 13.50 12.31
CA LYS A 6 -8.07 12.76 11.85
C LYS A 6 -7.62 11.59 10.96
N GLN A 7 -7.97 10.36 11.38
CA GLN A 7 -7.83 9.18 10.55
C GLN A 7 -8.75 9.27 9.32
N LEU A 8 -8.24 8.84 8.17
CA LEU A 8 -8.98 8.83 6.92
C LEU A 8 -9.53 7.43 6.64
N ALA A 9 -10.68 7.36 5.95
CA ALA A 9 -11.22 6.09 5.52
C ALA A 9 -10.33 5.45 4.46
N ILE A 10 -10.11 4.13 4.56
CA ILE A 10 -9.40 3.37 3.55
C ILE A 10 -10.36 3.01 2.42
N VAL A 11 -9.99 3.39 1.22
CA VAL A 11 -10.72 3.05 -0.01
C VAL A 11 -10.60 1.55 -0.27
N ARG A 12 -11.71 0.91 -0.58
CA ARG A 12 -11.78 -0.54 -0.85
C ARG A 12 -11.76 -0.83 -2.35
N TYR A 13 -11.42 -2.06 -2.68
CA TYR A 13 -11.49 -2.57 -4.05
C TYR A 13 -12.88 -2.31 -4.65
N GLY A 14 -12.88 -1.86 -5.91
CA GLY A 14 -14.08 -1.42 -6.63
C GLY A 14 -14.14 0.09 -6.84
N ASP A 15 -13.46 0.88 -6.01
CA ASP A 15 -13.34 2.32 -6.23
C ASP A 15 -12.36 2.61 -7.39
N PRO A 16 -12.77 3.41 -8.39
CA PRO A 16 -11.94 3.74 -9.55
C PRO A 16 -10.60 4.40 -9.20
N VAL A 17 -10.50 5.13 -8.09
CA VAL A 17 -9.28 5.83 -7.68
C VAL A 17 -8.10 4.88 -7.49
N LEU A 18 -8.34 3.62 -7.13
CA LEU A 18 -7.31 2.59 -6.97
C LEU A 18 -6.74 2.10 -8.32
N ARG A 19 -7.41 2.39 -9.42
CA ARG A 19 -7.06 1.94 -10.77
C ARG A 19 -6.56 3.05 -11.70
N ILE A 20 -6.49 4.27 -11.17
CA ILE A 20 -6.03 5.43 -11.92
C ILE A 20 -4.61 5.81 -11.45
N PRO A 21 -3.63 5.97 -12.38
CA PRO A 21 -2.32 6.48 -12.02
C PRO A 21 -2.41 7.81 -11.29
N ALA A 22 -1.73 7.92 -10.15
CA ALA A 22 -1.73 9.11 -9.32
C ALA A 22 -0.98 10.27 -9.99
N GLN A 23 -1.50 11.48 -9.85
CA GLN A 23 -0.95 12.69 -10.41
C GLN A 23 0.25 13.20 -9.60
N LYS A 24 1.24 13.79 -10.27
CA LYS A 24 2.40 14.38 -9.58
C LYS A 24 1.95 15.46 -8.60
N VAL A 25 2.56 15.44 -7.42
CA VAL A 25 2.29 16.44 -6.35
C VAL A 25 2.74 17.84 -6.76
N GLY A 26 3.79 17.96 -7.61
CA GLY A 26 4.36 19.25 -7.95
C GLY A 26 5.03 19.92 -6.74
N ARG A 27 4.39 20.92 -6.13
CA ARG A 27 4.92 21.64 -4.96
C ARG A 27 4.42 21.03 -3.66
N VAL A 28 5.31 20.85 -2.70
CA VAL A 28 4.95 20.42 -1.34
C VAL A 28 4.39 21.61 -0.56
N THR A 29 3.08 21.66 -0.39
CA THR A 29 2.35 22.71 0.35
C THR A 29 2.08 22.29 1.80
N ALA A 30 1.47 23.17 2.59
CA ALA A 30 1.03 22.85 3.94
C ALA A 30 -0.04 21.74 3.94
N GLU A 31 -0.94 21.74 2.97
CA GLU A 31 -1.99 20.74 2.80
C GLU A 31 -1.39 19.34 2.52
N VAL A 32 -0.33 19.27 1.68
CA VAL A 32 0.40 18.02 1.44
C VAL A 32 1.04 17.50 2.72
N ARG A 33 1.62 18.38 3.56
CA ARG A 33 2.21 17.99 4.85
C ARG A 33 1.15 17.43 5.79
N GLN A 34 0.02 18.12 5.91
CA GLN A 34 -1.12 17.68 6.72
C GLN A 34 -1.67 16.33 6.23
N LEU A 35 -1.76 16.14 4.90
CA LEU A 35 -2.19 14.88 4.31
C LEU A 35 -1.24 13.73 4.70
N VAL A 36 0.09 13.97 4.65
CA VAL A 36 1.09 12.99 5.07
C VAL A 36 0.92 12.58 6.53
N GLU A 37 0.70 13.53 7.44
CA GLU A 37 0.43 13.24 8.85
C GLU A 37 -0.79 12.34 9.00
N GLN A 38 -1.88 12.63 8.29
CA GLN A 38 -3.10 11.81 8.28
C GLN A 38 -2.85 10.42 7.67
N MET A 39 -2.03 10.31 6.62
CA MET A 39 -1.64 9.04 6.01
C MET A 39 -0.88 8.15 6.99
N VAL A 40 0.10 8.71 7.71
CA VAL A 40 0.89 7.97 8.71
C VAL A 40 -0.01 7.47 9.83
N GLU A 41 -0.86 8.33 10.41
CA GLU A 41 -1.79 7.94 11.47
C GLU A 41 -2.78 6.85 10.99
N THR A 42 -3.31 7.00 9.77
CA THR A 42 -4.23 6.01 9.20
C THR A 42 -3.54 4.68 8.92
N MET A 43 -2.28 4.70 8.46
CA MET A 43 -1.45 3.52 8.23
C MET A 43 -1.22 2.75 9.55
N ARG A 44 -0.77 3.45 10.59
CA ARG A 44 -0.51 2.88 11.92
C ARG A 44 -1.76 2.29 12.55
N ALA A 45 -2.88 3.01 12.50
CA ALA A 45 -4.16 2.55 13.04
C ALA A 45 -4.68 1.28 12.35
N ALA A 46 -4.30 1.06 11.10
CA ALA A 46 -4.66 -0.14 10.34
C ALA A 46 -3.61 -1.26 10.42
N GLY A 47 -2.52 -1.07 11.17
CA GLY A 47 -1.42 -2.03 11.27
C GLY A 47 -0.65 -2.25 9.96
N GLY A 48 -0.65 -1.24 9.08
CA GLY A 48 0.03 -1.29 7.78
C GLY A 48 1.49 -0.86 7.86
N VAL A 49 2.31 -1.37 6.93
CA VAL A 49 3.73 -1.00 6.75
C VAL A 49 3.89 0.16 5.78
N GLY A 50 2.94 0.31 4.84
CA GLY A 50 2.93 1.36 3.84
C GLY A 50 1.53 1.87 3.52
N ARG A 51 1.46 3.01 2.84
CA ARG A 51 0.22 3.59 2.32
C ARG A 51 0.47 4.58 1.20
N ALA A 52 -0.20 4.36 0.09
CA ALA A 52 -0.29 5.31 -1.01
C ALA A 52 -1.52 6.23 -0.87
N ALA A 53 -1.44 7.46 -1.37
CA ALA A 53 -2.50 8.45 -1.23
C ALA A 53 -3.81 8.03 -1.91
N ASN A 54 -3.78 7.27 -3.00
CA ASN A 54 -5.00 6.78 -3.65
C ASN A 54 -5.77 5.77 -2.78
N GLN A 55 -5.13 5.09 -1.82
CA GLN A 55 -5.82 4.23 -0.85
C GLN A 55 -6.66 5.00 0.18
N ILE A 56 -6.54 6.31 0.23
CA ILE A 56 -7.38 7.22 1.01
C ILE A 56 -8.17 8.19 0.13
N GLY A 57 -8.37 7.84 -1.14
CA GLY A 57 -9.18 8.61 -2.09
C GLY A 57 -8.49 9.84 -2.70
N VAL A 58 -7.19 10.03 -2.50
CA VAL A 58 -6.46 11.19 -3.00
C VAL A 58 -5.56 10.79 -4.17
N SER A 59 -5.84 11.32 -5.37
CA SER A 59 -5.07 11.00 -6.59
C SER A 59 -3.78 11.84 -6.67
N GLN A 60 -2.93 11.76 -5.63
CA GLN A 60 -1.61 12.38 -5.61
C GLN A 60 -0.52 11.31 -5.52
N ARG A 61 0.61 11.54 -6.24
CA ARG A 61 1.74 10.61 -6.27
C ARG A 61 2.58 10.76 -4.99
N LEU A 62 2.02 10.23 -3.89
CA LEU A 62 2.51 10.36 -2.54
C LEU A 62 2.36 9.02 -1.81
N ALA A 63 3.41 8.57 -1.13
CA ALA A 63 3.39 7.37 -0.31
C ALA A 63 4.13 7.60 1.01
N VAL A 64 3.71 6.87 2.04
CA VAL A 64 4.39 6.76 3.33
C VAL A 64 4.69 5.29 3.61
N ILE A 65 5.87 5.01 4.18
CA ILE A 65 6.31 3.66 4.55
C ILE A 65 6.93 3.76 5.94
N GLU A 66 6.64 2.80 6.80
CA GLU A 66 7.26 2.69 8.13
C GLU A 66 7.82 1.28 8.29
N VAL A 67 9.13 1.16 8.34
CA VAL A 67 9.87 -0.07 8.58
C VAL A 67 10.84 0.17 9.73
N GLU A 68 10.91 -0.75 10.68
CA GLU A 68 11.78 -0.65 11.87
C GLU A 68 11.58 0.64 12.69
N GLY A 69 10.36 1.21 12.65
CA GLY A 69 10.00 2.43 13.35
C GLY A 69 10.46 3.73 12.64
N GLU A 70 11.08 3.61 11.47
CA GLU A 70 11.45 4.76 10.65
C GLU A 70 10.38 5.05 9.59
N VAL A 71 9.83 6.27 9.64
CA VAL A 71 8.85 6.73 8.66
C VAL A 71 9.55 7.42 7.50
N THR A 72 9.37 6.89 6.32
CA THR A 72 9.84 7.49 5.07
C THR A 72 8.67 8.05 4.27
N VAL A 73 8.76 9.30 3.85
CA VAL A 73 7.79 9.97 2.99
C VAL A 73 8.35 10.11 1.59
N LEU A 74 7.57 9.68 0.60
CA LEU A 74 7.97 9.66 -0.79
C LEU A 74 7.03 10.55 -1.62
N VAL A 75 7.54 11.68 -2.08
CA VAL A 75 6.82 12.60 -2.98
C VAL A 75 7.30 12.37 -4.41
N ASP A 76 6.38 12.07 -5.32
CA ASP A 76 6.63 11.74 -6.72
C ASP A 76 7.66 10.61 -6.92
N PRO A 77 7.51 9.47 -6.21
CA PRO A 77 8.48 8.39 -6.28
C PRO A 77 8.49 7.68 -7.62
N GLU A 78 9.68 7.18 -8.00
CA GLU A 78 9.92 6.37 -9.18
C GLU A 78 10.95 5.27 -8.86
N ILE A 79 10.63 4.00 -9.20
CA ILE A 79 11.60 2.91 -9.15
C ILE A 79 12.59 3.09 -10.30
N VAL A 80 13.89 3.16 -9.97
CA VAL A 80 14.96 3.34 -10.96
C VAL A 80 15.84 2.11 -11.14
N ARG A 81 15.83 1.19 -10.18
CA ARG A 81 16.57 -0.08 -10.25
C ARG A 81 15.94 -1.12 -9.34
N THR A 82 15.94 -2.37 -9.79
CA THR A 82 15.58 -3.55 -8.99
C THR A 82 16.61 -4.64 -9.21
N GLU A 83 16.84 -5.47 -8.18
CA GLU A 83 17.79 -6.59 -8.23
C GLU A 83 17.22 -7.80 -7.52
N GLY A 84 17.48 -8.97 -8.10
CA GLY A 84 17.00 -10.25 -7.57
C GLY A 84 15.49 -10.40 -7.65
N SER A 85 14.98 -11.49 -7.12
CA SER A 85 13.55 -11.81 -7.08
C SER A 85 13.28 -12.84 -5.99
N GLU A 86 12.21 -12.68 -5.25
CA GLU A 86 11.70 -13.62 -4.26
C GLU A 86 10.18 -13.67 -4.29
N LEU A 87 9.60 -14.82 -3.92
CA LEU A 87 8.16 -14.95 -3.71
C LEU A 87 7.81 -14.49 -2.30
N CYS A 88 6.90 -13.53 -2.21
CA CYS A 88 6.46 -12.94 -0.95
C CYS A 88 4.97 -13.11 -0.79
N ASP A 89 4.55 -13.48 0.41
CA ASP A 89 3.15 -13.41 0.79
C ASP A 89 2.75 -11.94 0.98
N GLU A 90 1.73 -11.50 0.25
CA GLU A 90 1.34 -10.10 0.19
C GLU A 90 -0.16 -9.94 0.36
N GLY A 91 -0.56 -8.95 1.16
CA GLY A 91 -1.93 -8.49 1.34
C GLY A 91 -2.02 -7.00 1.19
N CYS A 92 -3.22 -6.45 1.16
CA CYS A 92 -3.45 -5.03 0.98
C CYS A 92 -4.61 -4.54 1.84
N LEU A 93 -4.45 -3.37 2.46
CA LEU A 93 -5.52 -2.76 3.27
C LEU A 93 -6.77 -2.40 2.45
N SER A 94 -6.62 -2.21 1.13
CA SER A 94 -7.74 -2.00 0.20
C SER A 94 -8.46 -3.29 -0.20
N LEU A 95 -7.84 -4.46 0.06
CA LEU A 95 -8.39 -5.81 -0.12
C LEU A 95 -8.22 -6.60 1.20
N PRO A 96 -8.94 -6.21 2.27
CA PRO A 96 -8.67 -6.73 3.60
C PRO A 96 -8.81 -8.24 3.67
N ARG A 97 -7.85 -8.88 4.37
CA ARG A 97 -7.81 -10.32 4.62
C ARG A 97 -7.55 -11.20 3.39
N LEU A 98 -7.44 -10.64 2.17
CA LEU A 98 -7.02 -11.37 0.98
C LEU A 98 -5.50 -11.30 0.86
N TYR A 99 -4.90 -12.46 0.69
CA TYR A 99 -3.46 -12.64 0.51
C TYR A 99 -3.17 -13.50 -0.71
N GLY A 100 -1.94 -13.41 -1.23
CA GLY A 100 -1.44 -14.25 -2.32
C GLY A 100 0.06 -14.06 -2.51
N LEU A 101 0.71 -14.99 -3.18
CA LEU A 101 2.14 -14.92 -3.46
C LEU A 101 2.41 -14.00 -4.65
N VAL A 102 3.29 -13.03 -4.43
CA VAL A 102 3.76 -12.06 -5.43
C VAL A 102 5.27 -12.19 -5.57
N GLU A 103 5.75 -12.21 -6.80
CA GLU A 103 7.18 -12.11 -7.05
C GLU A 103 7.62 -10.65 -6.90
N ARG A 104 8.55 -10.40 -5.97
CA ARG A 104 9.06 -9.06 -5.66
C ARG A 104 10.58 -9.01 -5.75
N PRO A 105 11.16 -7.86 -6.16
CA PRO A 105 12.60 -7.68 -6.08
C PRO A 105 13.12 -7.81 -4.65
N ILE A 106 14.28 -8.44 -4.47
CA ILE A 106 14.99 -8.50 -3.18
C ILE A 106 15.50 -7.11 -2.79
N ARG A 107 15.95 -6.33 -3.81
CA ARG A 107 16.43 -4.97 -3.64
C ARG A 107 15.74 -4.02 -4.61
N THR A 108 15.35 -2.83 -4.12
CA THR A 108 14.67 -1.80 -4.92
C THR A 108 15.28 -0.44 -4.62
N VAL A 109 15.60 0.31 -5.68
CA VAL A 109 16.08 1.71 -5.58
C VAL A 109 15.02 2.64 -6.12
N VAL A 110 14.62 3.60 -5.30
CA VAL A 110 13.60 4.61 -5.59
C VAL A 110 14.21 6.00 -5.56
N LYS A 111 13.92 6.81 -6.56
CA LYS A 111 14.13 8.27 -6.53
C LYS A 111 12.81 8.94 -6.18
N ALA A 112 12.86 9.90 -5.27
CA ALA A 112 11.71 10.66 -4.83
C ALA A 112 12.12 12.08 -4.41
N ARG A 113 11.18 12.82 -3.85
CA ARG A 113 11.44 14.02 -3.06
C ARG A 113 10.95 13.80 -1.63
N ASP A 114 11.59 14.42 -0.68
CA ASP A 114 11.11 14.52 0.70
C ASP A 114 10.08 15.67 0.85
N LEU A 115 9.57 15.85 2.08
CA LEU A 115 8.64 16.94 2.40
C LEU A 115 9.27 18.35 2.36
N SER A 116 10.59 18.47 2.28
CA SER A 116 11.27 19.74 2.01
C SER A 116 11.32 20.07 0.52
N GLY A 117 11.00 19.10 -0.33
CA GLY A 117 11.12 19.16 -1.78
C GLY A 117 12.51 18.75 -2.30
N LYS A 118 13.42 18.34 -1.41
CA LYS A 118 14.76 17.86 -1.76
C LYS A 118 14.66 16.49 -2.42
N ARG A 119 15.44 16.29 -3.48
CA ARG A 119 15.58 14.96 -4.12
C ARG A 119 16.31 14.00 -3.19
N ILE A 120 15.75 12.81 -3.04
CA ILE A 120 16.30 11.71 -2.27
C ILE A 120 16.40 10.47 -3.15
N THR A 121 17.34 9.59 -2.80
CA THR A 121 17.41 8.23 -3.33
C THR A 121 17.34 7.30 -2.14
N LEU A 122 16.40 6.38 -2.17
CA LEU A 122 16.19 5.36 -1.14
C LEU A 122 16.48 4.01 -1.75
N GLU A 123 17.30 3.23 -1.08
CA GLU A 123 17.56 1.83 -1.39
C GLU A 123 16.96 0.97 -0.29
N GLY A 124 16.09 0.04 -0.67
CA GLY A 124 15.44 -0.89 0.25
C GLY A 124 15.76 -2.33 -0.08
N GLU A 125 15.86 -3.16 0.96
CA GLU A 125 15.97 -4.61 0.87
C GLU A 125 14.84 -5.28 1.66
N GLY A 126 14.51 -6.53 1.35
CA GLY A 126 13.51 -7.32 2.08
C GLY A 126 12.17 -6.61 2.21
N LEU A 127 11.70 -6.41 3.45
CA LEU A 127 10.39 -5.78 3.71
C LEU A 127 10.30 -4.37 3.15
N LEU A 128 11.36 -3.56 3.23
CA LEU A 128 11.37 -2.21 2.67
C LEU A 128 11.28 -2.25 1.14
N ALA A 129 12.00 -3.14 0.46
CA ALA A 129 11.92 -3.29 -1.01
C ALA A 129 10.50 -3.68 -1.44
N ARG A 130 9.86 -4.61 -0.72
CA ARG A 130 8.48 -5.05 -0.98
C ARG A 130 7.47 -3.92 -0.77
N ALA A 131 7.57 -3.20 0.35
CA ALA A 131 6.71 -2.06 0.64
C ALA A 131 6.84 -0.95 -0.42
N LEU A 132 8.07 -0.63 -0.84
CA LEU A 132 8.33 0.31 -1.93
C LEU A 132 7.61 -0.11 -3.21
N CYS A 133 7.74 -1.36 -3.63
CA CYS A 133 7.07 -1.88 -4.82
C CYS A 133 5.55 -1.83 -4.69
N HIS A 134 5.01 -2.25 -3.55
CA HIS A 134 3.57 -2.27 -3.28
C HIS A 134 2.96 -0.87 -3.36
N GLU A 135 3.54 0.11 -2.66
CA GLU A 135 3.02 1.48 -2.66
C GLU A 135 3.17 2.16 -4.03
N LEU A 136 4.26 1.89 -4.76
CA LEU A 136 4.42 2.43 -6.11
C LEU A 136 3.50 1.76 -7.14
N ASP A 137 3.15 0.49 -6.95
CA ASP A 137 2.09 -0.15 -7.74
C ASP A 137 0.76 0.58 -7.55
N HIS A 138 0.37 0.87 -6.30
CA HIS A 138 -0.82 1.68 -6.02
C HIS A 138 -0.79 3.03 -6.74
N LEU A 139 0.35 3.74 -6.68
CA LEU A 139 0.52 5.02 -7.37
C LEU A 139 0.49 4.92 -8.90
N ASN A 140 0.66 3.72 -9.44
CA ASN A 140 0.54 3.41 -10.87
C ASN A 140 -0.83 2.82 -11.24
N GLY A 141 -1.80 2.78 -10.31
CA GLY A 141 -3.14 2.21 -10.51
C GLY A 141 -3.15 0.69 -10.55
N LYS A 142 -2.11 0.05 -10.01
CA LYS A 142 -1.99 -1.41 -9.90
C LYS A 142 -2.25 -1.87 -8.47
N LEU A 143 -2.72 -3.10 -8.33
CA LEU A 143 -2.91 -3.77 -7.04
C LEU A 143 -2.09 -5.07 -7.03
N PHE A 144 -1.72 -5.57 -5.85
CA PHE A 144 -0.93 -6.80 -5.75
C PHE A 144 -1.56 -7.99 -6.49
N ILE A 145 -2.89 -8.06 -6.54
CA ILE A 145 -3.64 -9.10 -7.24
C ILE A 145 -3.39 -9.15 -8.75
N ASP A 146 -2.85 -8.08 -9.36
CA ASP A 146 -2.52 -8.04 -10.78
C ASP A 146 -1.23 -8.81 -11.10
N SER A 147 -0.35 -8.95 -10.09
CA SER A 147 0.95 -9.60 -10.22
C SER A 147 1.04 -10.91 -9.43
N ALA A 148 0.07 -11.19 -8.54
CA ALA A 148 0.07 -12.40 -7.73
C ALA A 148 -0.16 -13.66 -8.56
N ASP A 149 0.46 -14.76 -8.12
CA ASP A 149 0.16 -16.09 -8.66
C ASP A 149 -1.31 -16.45 -8.36
N LYS A 150 -2.10 -16.62 -9.42
CA LYS A 150 -3.55 -16.83 -9.33
C LYS A 150 -3.95 -18.10 -8.58
N SER A 151 -3.05 -19.05 -8.41
CA SER A 151 -3.29 -20.31 -7.68
C SER A 151 -3.08 -20.19 -6.18
N THR A 152 -2.55 -19.07 -5.68
CA THR A 152 -2.07 -18.91 -4.30
C THR A 152 -2.97 -18.08 -3.39
N PHE A 153 -4.09 -17.55 -3.91
CA PHE A 153 -4.98 -16.70 -3.12
C PHE A 153 -5.64 -17.42 -1.96
N TYR A 154 -5.68 -16.75 -0.82
CA TYR A 154 -6.38 -17.23 0.37
C TYR A 154 -6.92 -16.08 1.22
N TRP A 155 -7.91 -16.40 2.05
CA TRP A 155 -8.42 -15.53 3.11
C TRP A 155 -7.68 -15.83 4.42
N LEU A 156 -7.18 -14.78 5.09
CA LEU A 156 -6.73 -14.86 6.47
C LEU A 156 -7.95 -14.71 7.39
N LEU A 157 -8.36 -15.78 8.06
CA LEU A 157 -9.54 -15.80 8.93
C LEU A 157 -9.23 -15.32 10.35
N GLY A 158 -7.98 -15.47 10.79
CA GLY A 158 -7.50 -15.10 12.12
C GLY A 158 -6.23 -15.86 12.44
N HIS A 159 -5.95 -16.02 13.74
CA HIS A 159 -4.85 -16.82 14.24
C HIS A 159 -5.40 -17.78 15.29
N ASP A 160 -4.82 -18.96 15.40
CA ASP A 160 -5.13 -19.93 16.44
C ASP A 160 -4.49 -19.54 17.80
N ASP A 161 -4.67 -20.40 18.81
CA ASP A 161 -4.16 -20.17 20.17
C ASP A 161 -2.62 -20.16 20.23
N ASP A 162 -1.95 -20.76 19.24
CA ASP A 162 -0.49 -20.79 19.10
C ASP A 162 0.03 -19.63 18.21
N GLY A 163 -0.86 -18.73 17.75
CA GLY A 163 -0.55 -17.60 16.90
C GLY A 163 -0.33 -17.95 15.42
N GLN A 164 -0.67 -19.20 15.00
CA GLN A 164 -0.54 -19.58 13.59
C GLN A 164 -1.72 -19.05 12.76
N PRO A 165 -1.49 -18.64 11.52
CA PRO A 165 -2.55 -18.10 10.68
C PRO A 165 -3.57 -19.16 10.30
N ILE A 166 -4.85 -18.89 10.56
CA ILE A 166 -5.97 -19.69 10.05
C ILE A 166 -6.32 -19.17 8.67
N THR A 167 -6.11 -19.96 7.64
CA THR A 167 -6.30 -19.56 6.24
C THR A 167 -7.34 -20.42 5.54
N GLN A 168 -8.00 -19.83 4.53
CA GLN A 168 -8.94 -20.52 3.65
C GLN A 168 -8.57 -20.22 2.20
N PRO A 169 -8.17 -21.22 1.39
CA PRO A 169 -7.91 -21.03 -0.02
C PRO A 169 -9.11 -20.43 -0.77
N THR A 170 -8.84 -19.60 -1.76
CA THR A 170 -9.85 -19.01 -2.63
C THR A 170 -9.27 -18.82 -4.04
N ASN A 171 -10.11 -18.47 -5.00
CA ASN A 171 -9.66 -17.96 -6.28
C ASN A 171 -9.95 -16.46 -6.38
N LEU A 172 -9.27 -15.79 -7.30
CA LEU A 172 -9.37 -14.33 -7.42
C LEU A 172 -10.78 -13.88 -7.75
N ASP A 173 -11.47 -14.57 -8.65
CA ASP A 173 -12.81 -14.16 -9.12
C ASP A 173 -13.83 -14.19 -7.98
N ASP A 174 -13.82 -15.23 -7.16
CA ASP A 174 -14.70 -15.34 -6.00
C ASP A 174 -14.35 -14.29 -4.94
N ALA A 175 -13.06 -14.07 -4.68
CA ALA A 175 -12.61 -13.04 -3.76
C ALA A 175 -13.08 -11.64 -4.19
N LEU A 176 -12.94 -11.29 -5.47
CA LEU A 176 -13.35 -9.99 -5.99
C LEU A 176 -14.86 -9.78 -5.96
N ARG A 177 -15.67 -10.84 -6.15
CA ARG A 177 -17.14 -10.77 -5.97
C ARG A 177 -17.53 -10.35 -4.56
N VAL A 178 -16.82 -10.84 -3.53
CA VAL A 178 -17.06 -10.44 -2.13
C VAL A 178 -16.86 -8.94 -1.95
N PHE A 179 -15.76 -8.37 -2.47
CA PHE A 179 -15.50 -6.94 -2.35
C PHE A 179 -16.51 -6.08 -3.11
N ILE A 180 -16.90 -6.48 -4.33
CA ILE A 180 -17.89 -5.76 -5.13
C ILE A 180 -19.27 -5.79 -4.46
N ALA A 181 -19.65 -6.92 -3.88
CA ALA A 181 -20.93 -7.04 -3.15
C ALA A 181 -20.94 -6.15 -1.89
N ALA A 182 -19.84 -6.13 -1.12
CA ALA A 182 -19.71 -5.28 0.04
C ALA A 182 -19.73 -3.78 -0.30
N GLY A 183 -19.13 -3.37 -1.41
CA GLY A 183 -19.12 -1.97 -1.88
C GLY A 183 -20.51 -1.46 -2.24
N LYS A 184 -21.39 -2.32 -2.77
CA LYS A 184 -22.78 -1.97 -3.12
C LYS A 184 -23.71 -1.83 -1.90
N ALA A 185 -23.35 -2.38 -0.75
CA ALA A 185 -24.14 -2.31 0.47
C ALA A 185 -23.95 -1.00 1.26
N HIS A 186 -22.98 -0.16 0.86
CA HIS A 186 -22.59 1.07 1.56
C HIS A 186 -22.72 2.33 0.67
N GLY A 187 -23.26 2.23 -0.51
CA GLY A 187 -23.65 3.29 -1.45
C GLY A 187 -25.19 3.37 -1.57
#